data_912e041858e74023c9ab85937cc7ede8
#
_entry.id   912e041858e74023c9ab85937cc7ede8
#
_cell.length_a   1.000
_cell.length_b   1.000
_cell.length_c   1.000
_cell.angle_alpha   90.00
_cell.angle_beta   90.00
_cell.angle_gamma   90.00
#
_symmetry.space_group_name_H-M   'P 1'
#
loop_
_entity.id
_entity.type
_entity.pdbx_description
1 polymer ?
#
loop_
_entity_poly.entity_id
_entity_poly.type
_entity_poly.pdbx_seq_one_letter_code
_entity_poly.pdbx_strand_id
1 'polypeptide(L)'
;VNRVSKKGVLGETFGSFAIGSNTFGAYDFTADYNISINENRSLRIMMHRDYLDNHRNYYDGDRAGFNPTLKVRLDDSTVLDVSYEYADHERFIDRGIPTGANGEPVEALADIVFGDPELNTTTLTADILRASLTRDFSDTSKLIFTATKSEFEKMYQNLYAAGYDATAGEVALDGYRDPTSRDNLIFSLNFVNEFETGSATHTLLVGAEIVDTDNANHRFNTYFTNAGAAPLANDTSGIYSGKSQLTKYDRETFTIAQMRAGNFDKDESGADVTLDFTSSLSSRTTTEYEVTSIFIQDQIDFSDSLKLLIGGRYDDYEISVTDLKASGTPVYTKTEDLFSPRAGLIFKPQENMSVYLSYSDTFSPKAGEQYKKMTNDSTLGRVLDADEVENMEIGIKVALSDDLFITAAYFDAESTQMKSRTVNSVDEQYGMVNKEVDGYEIELSGKISDQLDLSMSYADFEGANAAQSREIPDYTFTAFANYQVNDDFGIGFGVTSQGDSQIGTSATPYLPSYTRVDVAAYYNLADDLTIQANIENLTDETYFPHSHSTHQASVGEEMNARVSIRRTF
;
A
#
# COMPACT_ATOMS: atom_id res chain seq x y z
N VAL A 1 1.57 5.70 5.80
CA VAL A 1 1.50 6.68 4.67
C VAL A 1 0.54 7.78 5.05
N ASN A 2 0.98 9.06 4.99
CA ASN A 2 0.14 10.21 5.21
C ASN A 2 -0.32 10.77 3.85
N ARG A 3 -1.64 10.84 3.62
CA ARG A 3 -2.24 11.36 2.39
C ARG A 3 -2.77 12.77 2.64
N VAL A 4 -2.18 13.75 1.96
CA VAL A 4 -2.57 15.17 2.08
C VAL A 4 -3.19 15.64 0.77
N SER A 5 -4.46 16.06 0.80
CA SER A 5 -5.13 16.65 -0.36
C SER A 5 -4.66 18.09 -0.58
N LYS A 6 -4.45 18.47 -1.84
CA LYS A 6 -4.14 19.86 -2.20
C LYS A 6 -5.35 20.75 -1.88
N LYS A 7 -5.10 21.88 -1.23
CA LYS A 7 -6.13 22.84 -0.85
C LYS A 7 -6.19 24.01 -1.83
N GLY A 8 -7.32 24.73 -1.86
CA GLY A 8 -7.45 25.99 -2.58
C GLY A 8 -6.48 27.05 -2.07
N VAL A 9 -5.96 27.89 -2.95
CA VAL A 9 -5.06 29.01 -2.66
C VAL A 9 -5.83 30.32 -2.87
N LEU A 10 -5.91 31.15 -1.84
CA LEU A 10 -6.65 32.41 -1.89
C LEU A 10 -5.83 33.48 -2.66
N GLY A 11 -6.51 34.29 -3.46
CA GLY A 11 -5.90 35.42 -4.16
C GLY A 11 -5.14 35.06 -5.44
N GLU A 12 -4.96 33.77 -5.75
CA GLU A 12 -4.19 33.31 -6.89
C GLU A 12 -5.05 32.48 -7.85
N THR A 13 -4.82 32.66 -9.16
CA THR A 13 -5.38 31.79 -10.21
C THR A 13 -4.22 31.21 -11.00
N PHE A 14 -4.14 29.89 -11.02
CA PHE A 14 -3.09 29.14 -11.71
C PHE A 14 -3.61 27.76 -12.10
N GLY A 15 -2.90 27.12 -12.99
CA GLY A 15 -3.25 25.76 -13.38
C GLY A 15 -2.14 24.99 -14.06
N SER A 16 -2.36 23.70 -14.22
CA SER A 16 -1.55 22.84 -15.05
C SER A 16 -2.36 21.71 -15.61
N PHE A 17 -1.94 21.20 -16.76
CA PHE A 17 -2.39 19.92 -17.25
C PHE A 17 -1.20 19.13 -17.78
N ALA A 18 -1.31 17.80 -17.77
CA ALA A 18 -0.35 16.92 -18.39
C ALA A 18 -1.08 15.80 -19.14
N ILE A 19 -0.48 15.37 -20.24
CA ILE A 19 -0.87 14.18 -20.99
C ILE A 19 0.36 13.31 -21.18
N GLY A 20 0.20 12.00 -21.08
CA GLY A 20 1.27 11.04 -21.26
C GLY A 20 0.81 9.81 -22.03
N SER A 21 1.76 9.09 -22.62
CA SER A 21 1.54 7.79 -23.24
C SER A 21 2.82 6.98 -23.22
N ASN A 22 2.70 5.64 -23.21
CA ASN A 22 3.83 4.72 -23.23
C ASN A 22 3.79 3.78 -24.44
N THR A 23 4.83 2.94 -24.57
CA THR A 23 5.00 2.00 -25.69
C THR A 23 4.04 0.81 -25.64
N PHE A 24 3.40 0.53 -24.52
CA PHE A 24 2.41 -0.55 -24.36
C PHE A 24 0.99 -0.12 -24.76
N GLY A 25 0.72 1.18 -24.87
CA GLY A 25 -0.59 1.70 -25.21
C GLY A 25 -1.31 2.43 -24.09
N ALA A 26 -0.73 2.45 -22.87
CA ALA A 26 -1.27 3.24 -21.78
C ALA A 26 -1.19 4.74 -22.08
N TYR A 27 -2.20 5.48 -21.62
CA TYR A 27 -2.20 6.94 -21.67
C TYR A 27 -2.86 7.53 -20.43
N ASP A 28 -2.46 8.74 -20.08
CA ASP A 28 -2.97 9.47 -18.94
C ASP A 28 -3.22 10.95 -19.26
N PHE A 29 -4.16 11.49 -18.52
CA PHE A 29 -4.45 12.91 -18.47
C PHE A 29 -4.58 13.34 -17.02
N THR A 30 -3.91 14.44 -16.65
CA THR A 30 -4.09 15.08 -15.34
C THR A 30 -4.32 16.58 -15.51
N ALA A 31 -5.16 17.16 -14.65
CA ALA A 31 -5.36 18.61 -14.57
C ALA A 31 -5.48 19.05 -13.11
N ASP A 32 -4.95 20.24 -12.82
CA ASP A 32 -5.00 20.90 -11.53
C ASP A 32 -5.22 22.40 -11.77
N TYR A 33 -6.35 22.93 -11.34
CA TYR A 33 -6.70 24.32 -11.59
C TYR A 33 -7.25 24.99 -10.33
N ASN A 34 -6.59 26.07 -9.90
CA ASN A 34 -7.01 26.90 -8.79
C ASN A 34 -7.61 28.21 -9.32
N ILE A 35 -8.83 28.52 -8.90
CA ILE A 35 -9.59 29.70 -9.27
C ILE A 35 -9.75 30.57 -8.03
N SER A 36 -9.19 31.78 -8.05
CA SER A 36 -9.52 32.81 -7.06
C SER A 36 -10.88 33.40 -7.38
N ILE A 37 -11.90 33.07 -6.57
CA ILE A 37 -13.26 33.63 -6.72
C ILE A 37 -13.28 35.07 -6.23
N ASN A 38 -12.61 35.32 -5.10
CA ASN A 38 -12.34 36.63 -4.51
C ASN A 38 -11.24 36.50 -3.44
N GLU A 39 -10.90 37.57 -2.73
CA GLU A 39 -9.86 37.59 -1.69
C GLU A 39 -10.08 36.57 -0.57
N ASN A 40 -11.32 36.14 -0.32
CA ASN A 40 -11.70 35.24 0.77
C ASN A 40 -12.15 33.85 0.30
N ARG A 41 -12.19 33.57 -1.00
CA ARG A 41 -12.68 32.30 -1.52
C ARG A 41 -11.87 31.84 -2.73
N SER A 42 -11.49 30.58 -2.71
CA SER A 42 -10.88 29.91 -3.86
C SER A 42 -11.48 28.53 -4.06
N LEU A 43 -11.56 28.10 -5.30
CA LEU A 43 -11.94 26.74 -5.70
C LEU A 43 -10.76 26.12 -6.45
N ARG A 44 -10.29 24.96 -6.00
CA ARG A 44 -9.30 24.17 -6.71
C ARG A 44 -9.94 22.89 -7.21
N ILE A 45 -9.71 22.56 -8.45
CA ILE A 45 -10.25 21.35 -9.09
C ILE A 45 -9.08 20.54 -9.61
N MET A 46 -8.99 19.30 -9.15
CA MET A 46 -8.03 18.31 -9.64
C MET A 46 -8.78 17.16 -10.27
N MET A 47 -8.26 16.64 -11.37
CA MET A 47 -8.82 15.48 -12.05
C MET A 47 -7.73 14.67 -12.74
N HIS A 48 -8.00 13.38 -12.89
CA HIS A 48 -7.19 12.50 -13.73
C HIS A 48 -8.08 11.48 -14.46
N ARG A 49 -7.57 11.00 -15.58
CA ARG A 49 -8.09 9.86 -16.31
C ARG A 49 -6.92 9.10 -16.88
N ASP A 50 -6.84 7.82 -16.56
CA ASP A 50 -5.78 6.93 -17.05
C ASP A 50 -6.41 5.72 -17.72
N TYR A 51 -5.85 5.32 -18.84
CA TYR A 51 -6.00 3.99 -19.40
C TYR A 51 -4.71 3.22 -19.11
N LEU A 52 -4.85 2.09 -18.45
CA LEU A 52 -3.74 1.25 -18.02
C LEU A 52 -3.46 0.18 -19.07
N ASP A 53 -2.19 0.00 -19.41
CA ASP A 53 -1.71 -1.08 -20.25
C ASP A 53 -0.23 -1.33 -19.93
N ASN A 54 0.26 -2.57 -20.03
CA ASN A 54 1.64 -2.94 -19.83
C ASN A 54 2.04 -4.14 -20.71
N HIS A 55 3.25 -4.69 -20.52
CA HIS A 55 3.78 -5.84 -21.29
C HIS A 55 3.01 -7.14 -21.07
N ARG A 56 2.20 -7.26 -19.99
CA ARG A 56 1.48 -8.49 -19.66
C ARG A 56 0.24 -8.66 -20.54
N ASN A 57 0.08 -9.84 -21.11
CA ASN A 57 -1.12 -10.17 -21.88
C ASN A 57 -2.40 -9.94 -21.05
N TYR A 58 -3.44 -9.40 -21.68
CA TYR A 58 -4.76 -9.12 -21.06
C TYR A 58 -4.75 -8.05 -19.97
N TYR A 59 -3.61 -7.45 -19.66
CA TYR A 59 -3.58 -6.37 -18.67
C TYR A 59 -4.11 -5.09 -19.28
N ASP A 60 -5.24 -4.65 -18.79
CA ASP A 60 -5.86 -3.38 -19.12
C ASP A 60 -6.59 -2.80 -17.90
N GLY A 61 -7.00 -1.57 -17.99
CA GLY A 61 -7.81 -0.93 -16.95
C GLY A 61 -8.03 0.55 -17.16
N ASP A 62 -8.96 1.06 -16.40
CA ASP A 62 -9.33 2.46 -16.36
C ASP A 62 -9.24 3.02 -14.94
N ARG A 63 -8.72 4.24 -14.80
CA ARG A 63 -8.80 5.00 -13.56
C ARG A 63 -9.28 6.41 -13.81
N ALA A 64 -10.21 6.87 -13.00
CA ALA A 64 -10.68 8.24 -13.00
C ALA A 64 -10.72 8.81 -11.59
N GLY A 65 -10.41 10.09 -11.46
CA GLY A 65 -10.53 10.81 -10.20
C GLY A 65 -10.91 12.26 -10.40
N PHE A 66 -11.72 12.75 -9.46
CA PHE A 66 -12.18 14.14 -9.43
C PHE A 66 -12.17 14.65 -8.00
N ASN A 67 -11.41 15.73 -7.74
CA ASN A 67 -11.25 16.28 -6.40
C ASN A 67 -11.38 17.81 -6.41
N PRO A 68 -12.57 18.38 -6.22
CA PRO A 68 -12.78 19.80 -5.96
C PRO A 68 -12.52 20.13 -4.48
N THR A 69 -11.82 21.23 -4.23
CA THR A 69 -11.57 21.77 -2.89
C THR A 69 -11.93 23.24 -2.83
N LEU A 70 -12.85 23.60 -1.94
CA LEU A 70 -13.25 24.96 -1.66
C LEU A 70 -12.56 25.45 -0.39
N LYS A 71 -11.83 26.55 -0.47
CA LYS A 71 -11.30 27.29 0.70
C LYS A 71 -12.07 28.57 0.90
N VAL A 72 -12.50 28.83 2.13
CA VAL A 72 -13.23 30.04 2.52
C VAL A 72 -12.57 30.63 3.77
N ARG A 73 -12.09 31.87 3.67
CA ARG A 73 -11.74 32.68 4.84
C ARG A 73 -13.05 33.29 5.38
N LEU A 74 -13.47 32.85 6.56
CA LEU A 74 -14.70 33.29 7.21
C LEU A 74 -14.51 34.65 7.90
N ASP A 75 -13.36 34.82 8.54
CA ASP A 75 -12.83 36.06 9.13
C ASP A 75 -11.30 36.01 9.11
N ASP A 76 -10.64 37.05 9.72
CA ASP A 76 -9.18 37.18 9.69
C ASP A 76 -8.42 36.03 10.37
N SER A 77 -9.11 35.24 11.20
CA SER A 77 -8.52 34.16 12.00
C SER A 77 -9.18 32.80 11.77
N THR A 78 -10.19 32.70 10.87
CA THR A 78 -10.94 31.46 10.66
C THR A 78 -10.99 31.09 9.19
N VAL A 79 -10.51 29.88 8.89
CA VAL A 79 -10.53 29.32 7.52
C VAL A 79 -11.28 27.99 7.53
N LEU A 80 -12.16 27.83 6.56
CA LEU A 80 -12.86 26.58 6.25
C LEU A 80 -12.34 26.02 4.92
N ASP A 81 -11.85 24.78 4.94
CA ASP A 81 -11.55 23.98 3.76
C ASP A 81 -12.60 22.87 3.63
N VAL A 82 -13.20 22.73 2.46
CA VAL A 82 -14.14 21.63 2.14
C VAL A 82 -13.64 20.95 0.88
N SER A 83 -13.44 19.65 0.93
CA SER A 83 -13.04 18.86 -0.23
C SER A 83 -13.96 17.67 -0.44
N TYR A 84 -14.21 17.36 -1.69
CA TYR A 84 -14.81 16.11 -2.11
C TYR A 84 -13.82 15.37 -3.00
N GLU A 85 -13.76 14.06 -2.89
CA GLU A 85 -12.93 13.21 -3.72
C GLU A 85 -13.78 12.05 -4.22
N TYR A 86 -13.80 11.87 -5.51
CA TYR A 86 -14.35 10.72 -6.20
C TYR A 86 -13.20 9.97 -6.88
N ALA A 87 -13.16 8.65 -6.72
CA ALA A 87 -12.26 7.77 -7.45
C ALA A 87 -13.04 6.57 -7.98
N ASP A 88 -12.76 6.20 -9.23
CA ASP A 88 -13.30 5.03 -9.90
C ASP A 88 -12.16 4.31 -10.63
N HIS A 89 -11.90 3.07 -10.22
CA HIS A 89 -10.80 2.26 -10.72
C HIS A 89 -11.30 0.88 -11.11
N GLU A 90 -10.95 0.45 -12.31
CA GLU A 90 -11.10 -0.92 -12.76
C GLU A 90 -9.80 -1.38 -13.42
N ARG A 91 -9.35 -2.59 -13.16
CA ARG A 91 -8.19 -3.16 -13.83
C ARG A 91 -8.21 -4.67 -13.81
N PHE A 92 -7.52 -5.26 -14.78
CA PHE A 92 -7.15 -6.66 -14.78
C PHE A 92 -6.23 -7.00 -13.58
N ILE A 93 -6.33 -8.23 -13.07
CA ILE A 93 -5.49 -8.76 -12.00
C ILE A 93 -4.59 -9.85 -12.55
N ASP A 94 -3.28 -9.55 -12.67
CA ASP A 94 -2.24 -10.55 -12.85
C ASP A 94 -1.64 -10.89 -11.48
N ARG A 95 -1.68 -12.16 -11.10
CA ARG A 95 -1.11 -12.65 -9.83
C ARG A 95 0.30 -13.18 -9.98
N GLY A 96 0.89 -13.07 -11.18
CA GLY A 96 2.23 -13.52 -11.48
C GLY A 96 2.33 -14.99 -11.88
N ILE A 97 3.55 -15.51 -11.86
CA ILE A 97 3.93 -16.81 -12.41
C ILE A 97 4.30 -17.82 -11.31
N PRO A 98 4.26 -19.13 -11.61
CA PRO A 98 4.66 -20.18 -10.67
C PRO A 98 6.17 -20.22 -10.44
N THR A 99 6.57 -20.79 -9.28
CA THR A 99 7.95 -21.16 -8.96
C THR A 99 8.23 -22.60 -9.36
N GLY A 100 9.46 -22.85 -9.81
CA GLY A 100 9.97 -24.15 -10.18
C GLY A 100 10.46 -24.99 -8.97
N ALA A 101 10.97 -26.17 -9.26
CA ALA A 101 11.52 -27.08 -8.25
C ALA A 101 12.79 -26.54 -7.55
N ASN A 102 13.48 -25.57 -8.17
CA ASN A 102 14.61 -24.87 -7.58
C ASN A 102 14.19 -23.76 -6.59
N GLY A 103 12.89 -23.46 -6.51
CA GLY A 103 12.33 -22.42 -5.65
C GLY A 103 12.30 -21.02 -6.27
N GLU A 104 12.80 -20.85 -7.49
CA GLU A 104 12.77 -19.57 -8.23
C GLU A 104 11.56 -19.48 -9.15
N PRO A 105 11.09 -18.27 -9.52
CA PRO A 105 10.09 -18.09 -10.57
C PRO A 105 10.55 -18.73 -11.88
N VAL A 106 9.63 -19.37 -12.59
CA VAL A 106 9.93 -20.01 -13.87
C VAL A 106 9.96 -18.97 -14.98
N GLU A 107 11.11 -18.35 -15.23
CA GLU A 107 11.30 -17.27 -16.19
C GLU A 107 10.75 -17.61 -17.60
N ALA A 108 10.88 -18.87 -18.05
CA ALA A 108 10.31 -19.34 -19.33
C ALA A 108 8.78 -19.21 -19.43
N LEU A 109 8.10 -18.89 -18.33
CA LEU A 109 6.66 -18.65 -18.25
C LEU A 109 6.33 -17.16 -18.03
N ALA A 110 7.31 -16.27 -18.11
CA ALA A 110 7.12 -14.85 -17.88
C ALA A 110 6.16 -14.18 -18.88
N ASP A 111 5.99 -14.79 -20.07
CA ASP A 111 5.04 -14.35 -21.10
C ASP A 111 3.58 -14.79 -20.85
N ILE A 112 3.33 -15.62 -19.81
CA ILE A 112 2.02 -16.23 -19.56
C ILE A 112 1.33 -15.55 -18.37
N VAL A 113 0.05 -15.23 -18.56
CA VAL A 113 -0.85 -14.84 -17.48
C VAL A 113 -1.61 -16.06 -16.98
N PHE A 114 -1.53 -16.32 -15.66
CA PHE A 114 -2.21 -17.41 -14.98
C PHE A 114 -3.54 -16.93 -14.39
N GLY A 115 -4.43 -16.46 -15.27
CA GLY A 115 -5.72 -15.89 -14.93
C GLY A 115 -6.63 -15.82 -16.16
N ASP A 116 -7.93 -15.83 -15.93
CA ASP A 116 -8.91 -15.73 -17.01
C ASP A 116 -8.98 -14.29 -17.55
N PRO A 117 -8.85 -14.08 -18.88
CA PRO A 117 -8.86 -12.75 -19.49
C PRO A 117 -10.09 -11.89 -19.20
N GLU A 118 -11.26 -12.53 -18.99
CA GLU A 118 -12.54 -11.83 -18.80
C GLU A 118 -12.95 -11.74 -17.33
N LEU A 119 -12.38 -12.60 -16.46
CA LEU A 119 -12.85 -12.78 -15.10
C LEU A 119 -11.89 -12.22 -14.03
N ASN A 120 -10.59 -12.07 -14.35
CA ASN A 120 -9.61 -11.52 -13.43
C ASN A 120 -9.73 -9.99 -13.37
N THR A 121 -10.58 -9.47 -12.49
CA THR A 121 -10.80 -8.02 -12.40
C THR A 121 -10.93 -7.54 -10.96
N THR A 122 -10.51 -6.32 -10.73
CA THR A 122 -10.80 -5.58 -9.50
C THR A 122 -11.38 -4.22 -9.82
N THR A 123 -12.44 -3.87 -9.10
CA THR A 123 -13.03 -2.52 -9.13
C THR A 123 -12.92 -1.88 -7.76
N LEU A 124 -12.78 -0.56 -7.72
CA LEU A 124 -12.84 0.25 -6.53
C LEU A 124 -13.50 1.59 -6.85
N THR A 125 -14.60 1.88 -6.17
CA THR A 125 -15.16 3.23 -6.11
C THR A 125 -14.95 3.83 -4.74
N ALA A 126 -14.69 5.12 -4.67
CA ALA A 126 -14.51 5.84 -3.42
C ALA A 126 -15.13 7.23 -3.51
N ASP A 127 -15.92 7.58 -2.50
CA ASP A 127 -16.50 8.89 -2.25
C ASP A 127 -16.02 9.40 -0.90
N ILE A 128 -15.30 10.55 -0.85
CA ILE A 128 -14.75 11.10 0.38
C ILE A 128 -15.13 12.58 0.48
N LEU A 129 -15.91 12.92 1.47
CA LEU A 129 -16.21 14.30 1.83
C LEU A 129 -15.45 14.68 3.10
N ARG A 130 -14.69 15.77 3.04
CA ARG A 130 -13.94 16.28 4.19
C ARG A 130 -14.21 17.77 4.38
N ALA A 131 -14.42 18.18 5.63
CA ALA A 131 -14.48 19.57 6.03
C ALA A 131 -13.49 19.82 7.17
N SER A 132 -12.65 20.86 7.05
CA SER A 132 -11.67 21.24 8.08
C SER A 132 -11.82 22.71 8.41
N LEU A 133 -12.09 23.03 9.67
CA LEU A 133 -12.18 24.37 10.20
C LEU A 133 -10.93 24.67 11.03
N THR A 134 -10.13 25.64 10.62
CA THR A 134 -8.98 26.12 11.38
C THR A 134 -9.31 27.48 11.97
N ARG A 135 -9.10 27.62 13.28
CA ARG A 135 -9.26 28.88 14.04
C ARG A 135 -7.96 29.23 14.73
N ASP A 136 -7.36 30.33 14.34
CA ASP A 136 -6.21 30.93 15.02
C ASP A 136 -6.72 31.83 16.16
N PHE A 137 -6.28 31.55 17.39
CA PHE A 137 -6.57 32.41 18.56
C PHE A 137 -5.49 33.48 18.77
N SER A 138 -4.28 33.14 18.36
CA SER A 138 -3.10 34.02 18.34
C SER A 138 -2.10 33.49 17.30
N ASP A 139 -0.94 34.15 17.16
CA ASP A 139 0.15 33.68 16.29
C ASP A 139 0.75 32.33 16.76
N THR A 140 0.53 31.96 18.03
CA THR A 140 1.08 30.76 18.66
C THR A 140 0.02 29.71 19.02
N SER A 141 -1.27 29.99 18.81
CA SER A 141 -2.35 29.13 19.30
C SER A 141 -3.44 28.94 18.27
N LYS A 142 -3.74 27.68 17.91
CA LYS A 142 -4.77 27.33 16.92
C LYS A 142 -5.55 26.08 17.29
N LEU A 143 -6.78 26.04 16.83
CA LEU A 143 -7.67 24.87 16.89
C LEU A 143 -8.02 24.43 15.48
N ILE A 144 -7.94 23.12 15.23
CA ILE A 144 -8.31 22.51 13.97
C ILE A 144 -9.37 21.45 14.25
N PHE A 145 -10.55 21.62 13.68
CA PHE A 145 -11.60 20.62 13.68
C PHE A 145 -11.73 20.03 12.27
N THR A 146 -11.74 18.70 12.16
CA THR A 146 -11.93 18.01 10.89
C THR A 146 -13.04 16.98 10.99
N ALA A 147 -13.94 16.96 10.02
CA ALA A 147 -14.95 15.93 9.82
C ALA A 147 -14.74 15.28 8.46
N THR A 148 -14.70 13.96 8.42
CA THR A 148 -14.55 13.17 7.19
C THR A 148 -15.62 12.11 7.14
N LYS A 149 -16.35 12.03 6.02
CA LYS A 149 -17.19 10.90 5.65
C LYS A 149 -16.62 10.25 4.40
N SER A 150 -16.46 8.93 4.41
CA SER A 150 -15.98 8.20 3.23
C SER A 150 -16.74 6.89 3.04
N GLU A 151 -17.01 6.58 1.78
CA GLU A 151 -17.70 5.38 1.33
C GLU A 151 -16.79 4.70 0.28
N PHE A 152 -16.58 3.38 0.44
CA PHE A 152 -15.76 2.58 -0.47
C PHE A 152 -16.52 1.33 -0.87
N GLU A 153 -16.54 1.05 -2.16
CA GLU A 153 -16.98 -0.24 -2.70
C GLU A 153 -15.85 -0.88 -3.49
N LYS A 154 -15.55 -2.13 -3.20
CA LYS A 154 -14.50 -2.89 -3.86
C LYS A 154 -15.02 -4.27 -4.23
N MET A 155 -14.70 -4.70 -5.44
CA MET A 155 -14.80 -6.09 -5.85
C MET A 155 -13.43 -6.57 -6.31
N TYR A 156 -13.02 -7.76 -5.87
CA TYR A 156 -11.77 -8.39 -6.26
C TYR A 156 -12.07 -9.82 -6.67
N GLN A 157 -11.89 -10.16 -7.95
CA GLN A 157 -12.16 -11.48 -8.49
C GLN A 157 -10.94 -11.93 -9.29
N ASN A 158 -10.44 -13.13 -9.00
CA ASN A 158 -9.24 -13.60 -9.67
C ASN A 158 -9.12 -15.13 -9.68
N LEU A 159 -8.40 -15.62 -10.68
CA LEU A 159 -7.71 -16.90 -10.71
C LEU A 159 -6.20 -16.66 -10.57
N TYR A 160 -5.49 -17.65 -10.06
CA TYR A 160 -4.04 -17.61 -9.87
C TYR A 160 -3.44 -19.01 -9.89
N ALA A 161 -2.14 -19.11 -10.21
CA ALA A 161 -1.41 -20.37 -10.11
C ALA A 161 -1.29 -20.80 -8.63
N ALA A 162 -1.73 -22.03 -8.34
CA ALA A 162 -1.71 -22.64 -7.01
C ALA A 162 -0.83 -23.89 -6.93
N GLY A 163 -0.31 -24.35 -8.06
CA GLY A 163 0.63 -25.45 -8.19
C GLY A 163 1.18 -25.54 -9.61
N TYR A 164 2.37 -26.10 -9.77
CA TYR A 164 3.03 -26.26 -11.06
C TYR A 164 3.78 -27.59 -11.14
N ASP A 165 3.55 -28.38 -12.19
CA ASP A 165 4.28 -29.58 -12.53
C ASP A 165 5.06 -29.38 -13.84
N ALA A 166 6.37 -29.15 -13.71
CA ALA A 166 7.26 -28.96 -14.86
C ALA A 166 7.40 -30.23 -15.73
N THR A 167 7.18 -31.44 -15.17
CA THR A 167 7.31 -32.70 -15.90
C THR A 167 6.10 -32.95 -16.78
N ALA A 168 4.90 -32.71 -16.26
CA ALA A 168 3.65 -32.79 -17.01
C ALA A 168 3.44 -31.56 -17.92
N GLY A 169 4.05 -30.42 -17.61
CA GLY A 169 3.77 -29.15 -18.27
C GLY A 169 2.39 -28.61 -17.92
N GLU A 170 2.01 -28.73 -16.66
CA GLU A 170 0.68 -28.44 -16.13
C GLU A 170 0.73 -27.46 -14.96
N VAL A 171 -0.34 -26.67 -14.81
CA VAL A 171 -0.55 -25.74 -13.70
C VAL A 171 -1.93 -25.97 -13.09
N ALA A 172 -1.99 -26.00 -11.76
CA ALA A 172 -3.26 -25.96 -11.04
C ALA A 172 -3.64 -24.51 -10.77
N LEU A 173 -4.86 -24.11 -11.13
CA LEU A 173 -5.45 -22.80 -10.80
C LEU A 173 -6.38 -22.91 -9.60
N ASP A 174 -6.38 -21.88 -8.78
CA ASP A 174 -7.32 -21.62 -7.69
C ASP A 174 -7.81 -20.17 -7.83
N GLY A 175 -8.86 -19.80 -7.09
CA GLY A 175 -9.35 -18.42 -7.18
C GLY A 175 -10.39 -18.09 -6.12
N TYR A 176 -10.75 -16.80 -6.09
CA TYR A 176 -11.78 -16.29 -5.20
C TYR A 176 -12.35 -14.95 -5.69
N ARG A 177 -13.51 -14.62 -5.12
CA ARG A 177 -14.16 -13.33 -5.30
C ARG A 177 -14.45 -12.71 -3.94
N ASP A 178 -14.01 -11.45 -3.73
CA ASP A 178 -14.14 -10.68 -2.50
C ASP A 178 -14.85 -9.33 -2.75
N PRO A 179 -16.18 -9.24 -2.69
CA PRO A 179 -16.85 -7.96 -2.58
C PRO A 179 -16.73 -7.41 -1.16
N THR A 180 -16.38 -6.14 -1.05
CA THR A 180 -16.19 -5.43 0.22
C THR A 180 -16.80 -4.04 0.11
N SER A 181 -17.56 -3.61 1.12
CA SER A 181 -17.97 -2.21 1.29
C SER A 181 -17.50 -1.68 2.64
N ARG A 182 -17.19 -0.39 2.69
CA ARG A 182 -16.76 0.28 3.92
C ARG A 182 -17.25 1.72 3.95
N ASP A 183 -17.89 2.07 5.04
CA ASP A 183 -18.31 3.41 5.39
C ASP A 183 -17.53 3.88 6.60
N ASN A 184 -17.00 5.11 6.59
CA ASN A 184 -16.33 5.69 7.74
C ASN A 184 -16.86 7.09 8.01
N LEU A 185 -16.99 7.41 9.30
CA LEU A 185 -17.26 8.74 9.82
C LEU A 185 -16.19 9.07 10.86
N ILE A 186 -15.40 10.12 10.61
CA ILE A 186 -14.27 10.50 11.46
C ILE A 186 -14.41 11.96 11.87
N PHE A 187 -14.29 12.22 13.15
CA PHE A 187 -14.17 13.56 13.71
C PHE A 187 -12.86 13.69 14.47
N SER A 188 -12.09 14.74 14.19
CA SER A 188 -10.89 15.03 14.96
C SER A 188 -10.85 16.50 15.39
N LEU A 189 -10.33 16.74 16.59
CA LEU A 189 -10.14 18.04 17.17
C LEU A 189 -8.69 18.13 17.65
N ASN A 190 -7.94 19.10 17.14
CA ASN A 190 -6.53 19.31 17.45
C ASN A 190 -6.32 20.74 17.93
N PHE A 191 -5.78 20.90 19.14
CA PHE A 191 -5.32 22.19 19.67
C PHE A 191 -3.80 22.20 19.68
N VAL A 192 -3.20 23.21 19.04
CA VAL A 192 -1.76 23.43 19.02
C VAL A 192 -1.46 24.76 19.69
N ASN A 193 -0.49 24.77 20.59
CA ASN A 193 -0.08 25.96 21.30
C ASN A 193 1.43 25.99 21.51
N GLU A 194 2.05 27.14 21.18
CA GLU A 194 3.45 27.41 21.51
C GLU A 194 3.51 28.32 22.75
N PHE A 195 4.39 27.97 23.68
CA PHE A 195 4.62 28.73 24.90
C PHE A 195 6.03 28.50 25.44
N GLU A 196 6.48 29.37 26.36
CA GLU A 196 7.80 29.27 26.97
C GLU A 196 7.72 28.91 28.44
N THR A 197 8.67 28.05 28.90
CA THR A 197 8.94 27.79 30.32
C THR A 197 10.41 27.98 30.61
N GLY A 198 10.73 29.10 31.25
CA GLY A 198 12.14 29.52 31.42
C GLY A 198 12.80 29.83 30.09
N SER A 199 13.80 29.04 29.70
CA SER A 199 14.47 29.17 28.39
C SER A 199 14.00 28.14 27.37
N ALA A 200 13.08 27.25 27.73
CA ALA A 200 12.58 26.23 26.83
C ALA A 200 11.31 26.71 26.10
N THR A 201 11.26 26.46 24.80
CA THR A 201 10.06 26.65 23.96
C THR A 201 9.35 25.33 23.79
N HIS A 202 8.03 25.33 24.02
CA HIS A 202 7.15 24.18 23.90
C HIS A 202 6.23 24.34 22.70
N THR A 203 6.07 23.29 21.90
CA THR A 203 5.00 23.16 20.91
C THR A 203 4.11 21.99 21.33
N LEU A 204 3.04 22.34 22.06
CA LEU A 204 2.09 21.40 22.60
C LEU A 204 0.95 21.10 21.62
N LEU A 205 0.72 19.82 21.33
CA LEU A 205 -0.46 19.32 20.64
C LEU A 205 -1.31 18.52 21.63
N VAL A 206 -2.59 18.87 21.73
CA VAL A 206 -3.60 18.08 22.44
C VAL A 206 -4.74 17.80 21.46
N GLY A 207 -5.18 16.54 21.39
CA GLY A 207 -6.23 16.19 20.44
C GLY A 207 -7.17 15.11 20.95
N ALA A 208 -8.31 15.02 20.26
CA ALA A 208 -9.30 13.96 20.42
C ALA A 208 -9.80 13.53 19.05
N GLU A 209 -10.14 12.26 18.90
CA GLU A 209 -10.64 11.68 17.67
C GLU A 209 -11.74 10.66 17.97
N ILE A 210 -12.75 10.63 17.11
CA ILE A 210 -13.81 9.62 17.10
C ILE A 210 -13.83 9.03 15.70
N VAL A 211 -13.77 7.72 15.62
CA VAL A 211 -13.87 6.95 14.37
C VAL A 211 -15.02 5.97 14.51
N ASP A 212 -15.90 5.99 13.53
CA ASP A 212 -16.99 5.03 13.37
C ASP A 212 -16.88 4.42 11.98
N THR A 213 -16.81 3.10 11.88
CA THR A 213 -16.62 2.35 10.64
C THR A 213 -17.55 1.16 10.55
N ASP A 214 -18.38 1.15 9.51
CA ASP A 214 -19.13 -0.02 9.06
C ASP A 214 -18.39 -0.71 7.92
N ASN A 215 -18.18 -2.02 8.03
CA ASN A 215 -17.54 -2.79 6.98
C ASN A 215 -18.30 -4.09 6.71
N ALA A 216 -18.59 -4.37 5.43
CA ALA A 216 -19.08 -5.67 5.01
C ALA A 216 -18.03 -6.37 4.14
N ASN A 217 -17.70 -7.60 4.48
CA ASN A 217 -16.73 -8.40 3.76
C ASN A 217 -17.31 -9.77 3.44
N HIS A 218 -17.28 -10.13 2.16
CA HIS A 218 -17.70 -11.44 1.69
C HIS A 218 -16.56 -12.09 0.93
N ARG A 219 -16.44 -13.42 1.04
CA ARG A 219 -15.55 -14.21 0.20
C ARG A 219 -16.29 -15.40 -0.37
N PHE A 220 -16.18 -15.57 -1.67
CA PHE A 220 -16.59 -16.77 -2.40
C PHE A 220 -15.33 -17.47 -2.90
N ASN A 221 -15.21 -18.77 -2.67
CA ASN A 221 -14.19 -19.57 -3.32
C ASN A 221 -14.64 -19.83 -4.76
N THR A 222 -13.67 -19.97 -5.66
CA THR A 222 -13.93 -20.45 -7.02
C THR A 222 -14.23 -21.93 -7.01
N TYR A 223 -15.20 -22.33 -7.81
CA TYR A 223 -15.40 -23.74 -8.15
C TYR A 223 -15.25 -23.96 -9.64
N PHE A 224 -14.57 -25.04 -9.95
CA PHE A 224 -14.49 -25.59 -11.29
C PHE A 224 -15.46 -26.77 -11.39
N THR A 225 -16.37 -26.75 -12.37
CA THR A 225 -17.23 -27.88 -12.66
C THR A 225 -16.78 -28.49 -13.95
N ASN A 226 -16.46 -29.79 -13.90
CA ASN A 226 -16.08 -30.56 -15.05
C ASN A 226 -17.27 -31.43 -15.46
N ALA A 227 -17.78 -31.27 -16.69
CA ALA A 227 -18.92 -32.01 -17.20
C ALA A 227 -18.49 -33.44 -17.56
N GLY A 228 -18.49 -34.35 -16.59
CA GLY A 228 -18.21 -35.77 -16.79
C GLY A 228 -17.21 -36.38 -15.83
N ALA A 229 -16.55 -35.60 -15.00
CA ALA A 229 -15.68 -36.14 -13.98
C ALA A 229 -16.50 -36.81 -12.87
N ALA A 230 -16.13 -38.03 -12.52
CA ALA A 230 -16.59 -38.64 -11.28
C ALA A 230 -16.02 -37.84 -10.10
N PRO A 231 -16.79 -37.62 -9.01
CA PRO A 231 -16.26 -36.95 -7.81
C PRO A 231 -14.98 -37.69 -7.38
N LEU A 232 -13.85 -36.98 -7.31
CA LEU A 232 -12.62 -37.56 -6.77
C LEU A 232 -12.87 -37.91 -5.31
N ALA A 233 -12.70 -39.20 -4.99
CA ALA A 233 -12.67 -39.66 -3.63
C ALA A 233 -11.41 -39.09 -2.99
N ASN A 234 -11.54 -38.24 -1.95
CA ASN A 234 -10.48 -37.68 -1.10
C ASN A 234 -9.09 -37.71 -1.75
N ASP A 235 -8.68 -36.60 -2.30
CA ASP A 235 -7.31 -36.50 -2.78
C ASP A 235 -6.34 -36.72 -1.62
N THR A 236 -5.59 -37.81 -1.68
CA THR A 236 -4.56 -38.17 -0.70
C THR A 236 -3.18 -37.60 -1.07
N SER A 237 -3.07 -36.82 -2.15
CA SER A 237 -1.80 -36.27 -2.63
C SER A 237 -1.22 -35.17 -1.71
N GLY A 238 -1.99 -34.75 -0.70
CA GLY A 238 -1.58 -33.70 0.26
C GLY A 238 -1.80 -32.26 -0.22
N ILE A 239 -2.12 -32.06 -1.48
CA ILE A 239 -2.41 -30.74 -2.05
C ILE A 239 -3.86 -30.33 -1.74
N TYR A 240 -4.76 -31.28 -1.58
CA TYR A 240 -6.20 -31.07 -1.38
C TYR A 240 -6.76 -31.67 -0.08
N SER A 241 -5.89 -32.05 0.87
CA SER A 241 -6.34 -32.73 2.10
C SER A 241 -7.23 -31.84 2.95
N GLY A 242 -8.50 -32.26 3.13
CA GLY A 242 -9.40 -31.70 4.15
C GLY A 242 -10.64 -30.97 3.66
N LYS A 243 -10.91 -30.84 2.35
CA LYS A 243 -12.14 -30.21 1.85
C LYS A 243 -13.19 -31.24 1.47
N SER A 244 -14.40 -31.06 1.98
CA SER A 244 -15.57 -31.93 1.79
C SER A 244 -15.94 -32.04 0.33
N GLN A 245 -16.17 -33.30 -0.10
CA GLN A 245 -16.57 -33.67 -1.45
C GLN A 245 -17.92 -33.07 -1.84
N LEU A 246 -17.88 -32.21 -2.81
CA LEU A 246 -19.02 -31.89 -3.64
C LEU A 246 -18.59 -32.10 -5.10
N THR A 247 -19.52 -32.24 -6.01
CA THR A 247 -19.31 -32.35 -7.46
C THR A 247 -18.62 -31.11 -8.10
N LYS A 248 -17.94 -30.33 -7.30
CA LYS A 248 -17.24 -29.08 -7.64
C LYS A 248 -15.85 -29.11 -7.04
N TYR A 249 -14.85 -28.76 -7.83
CA TYR A 249 -13.44 -28.71 -7.43
C TYR A 249 -13.03 -27.30 -7.08
N ASP A 250 -12.28 -27.12 -5.99
CA ASP A 250 -11.70 -25.81 -5.61
C ASP A 250 -10.54 -25.43 -6.54
N ARG A 251 -9.96 -26.39 -7.24
CA ARG A 251 -8.84 -26.19 -8.17
C ARG A 251 -9.06 -27.04 -9.41
N GLU A 252 -8.54 -26.56 -10.53
CA GLU A 252 -8.53 -27.30 -11.79
C GLU A 252 -7.16 -27.20 -12.43
N THR A 253 -6.79 -28.23 -13.19
CA THR A 253 -5.48 -28.33 -13.84
C THR A 253 -5.60 -28.05 -15.32
N PHE A 254 -4.65 -27.27 -15.82
CA PHE A 254 -4.55 -26.85 -17.21
C PHE A 254 -3.13 -27.07 -17.71
N THR A 255 -2.98 -27.36 -18.99
CA THR A 255 -1.65 -27.38 -19.61
C THR A 255 -1.11 -25.98 -19.81
N ILE A 256 0.21 -25.81 -19.81
CA ILE A 256 0.87 -24.53 -20.12
C ILE A 256 0.47 -24.01 -21.52
N ALA A 257 0.19 -24.91 -22.47
CA ALA A 257 -0.29 -24.53 -23.81
C ALA A 257 -1.69 -23.89 -23.77
N GLN A 258 -2.59 -24.38 -22.91
CA GLN A 258 -3.92 -23.79 -22.68
C GLN A 258 -3.79 -22.42 -22.03
N MET A 259 -2.93 -22.28 -21.00
CA MET A 259 -2.66 -21.00 -20.35
C MET A 259 -2.16 -19.95 -21.35
N ARG A 260 -1.17 -20.31 -22.18
CA ARG A 260 -0.61 -19.42 -23.22
C ARG A 260 -1.64 -19.02 -24.27
N ALA A 261 -2.63 -19.86 -24.52
CA ALA A 261 -3.73 -19.56 -25.45
C ALA A 261 -4.91 -18.81 -24.80
N GLY A 262 -4.89 -18.57 -23.48
CA GLY A 262 -6.02 -17.98 -22.75
C GLY A 262 -7.27 -18.86 -22.79
N ASN A 263 -7.11 -20.18 -22.85
CA ASN A 263 -8.22 -21.13 -23.00
C ASN A 263 -8.49 -21.87 -21.70
N PHE A 264 -9.58 -21.50 -21.04
CA PHE A 264 -10.05 -22.04 -19.76
C PHE A 264 -11.31 -22.89 -19.89
N ASP A 265 -11.79 -23.16 -21.10
CA ASP A 265 -13.01 -23.91 -21.36
C ASP A 265 -12.83 -25.41 -21.16
N LYS A 266 -11.58 -25.86 -21.13
CA LYS A 266 -11.23 -27.28 -21.01
C LYS A 266 -10.06 -27.49 -20.06
N ASP A 267 -10.11 -28.58 -19.26
CA ASP A 267 -9.00 -29.02 -18.42
C ASP A 267 -7.88 -29.69 -19.23
N GLU A 268 -6.82 -30.17 -18.56
CA GLU A 268 -5.69 -30.87 -19.18
C GLU A 268 -6.09 -32.16 -19.88
N SER A 269 -7.20 -32.80 -19.45
CA SER A 269 -7.75 -34.00 -20.07
C SER A 269 -8.62 -33.72 -21.30
N GLY A 270 -8.95 -32.44 -21.56
CA GLY A 270 -9.83 -31.99 -22.62
C GLY A 270 -11.31 -32.00 -22.26
N ALA A 271 -11.67 -32.19 -20.99
CA ALA A 271 -13.04 -32.09 -20.52
C ALA A 271 -13.48 -30.63 -20.35
N ASP A 272 -14.77 -30.37 -20.62
CA ASP A 272 -15.32 -29.01 -20.50
C ASP A 272 -15.33 -28.52 -19.05
N VAL A 273 -14.83 -27.33 -18.81
CA VAL A 273 -14.74 -26.66 -17.50
C VAL A 273 -15.67 -25.46 -17.47
N THR A 274 -16.35 -25.27 -16.36
CA THR A 274 -17.12 -24.06 -16.07
C THR A 274 -16.69 -23.47 -14.73
N LEU A 275 -16.47 -22.17 -14.70
CA LEU A 275 -16.09 -21.41 -13.51
C LEU A 275 -17.32 -20.88 -12.76
N ASP A 276 -17.29 -20.96 -11.44
CA ASP A 276 -18.33 -20.45 -10.56
C ASP A 276 -17.72 -19.73 -9.35
N PHE A 277 -17.87 -18.41 -9.29
CA PHE A 277 -17.41 -17.54 -8.22
C PHE A 277 -18.50 -17.15 -7.22
N THR A 278 -19.70 -17.71 -7.32
CA THR A 278 -20.86 -17.19 -6.58
C THR A 278 -21.55 -18.20 -5.67
N SER A 279 -21.40 -19.50 -5.93
CA SER A 279 -22.12 -20.53 -5.19
C SER A 279 -21.39 -21.03 -3.94
N SER A 280 -20.07 -20.81 -3.81
CA SER A 280 -19.29 -21.23 -2.66
C SER A 280 -18.96 -20.09 -1.72
N LEU A 281 -19.91 -19.70 -0.89
CA LEU A 281 -19.67 -18.69 0.13
C LEU A 281 -18.69 -19.22 1.18
N SER A 282 -17.47 -18.68 1.21
CA SER A 282 -16.42 -19.02 2.20
C SER A 282 -16.65 -18.26 3.50
N SER A 283 -16.88 -16.95 3.43
CA SER A 283 -17.19 -16.11 4.59
C SER A 283 -18.13 -14.98 4.22
N ARG A 284 -18.93 -14.54 5.20
CA ARG A 284 -19.76 -13.34 5.10
C ARG A 284 -19.88 -12.71 6.46
N THR A 285 -19.29 -11.51 6.62
CA THR A 285 -19.27 -10.78 7.88
C THR A 285 -19.68 -9.33 7.68
N THR A 286 -20.33 -8.74 8.68
CA THR A 286 -20.38 -7.30 8.88
C THR A 286 -19.61 -6.97 10.15
N THR A 287 -18.93 -5.82 10.16
CA THR A 287 -18.12 -5.37 11.28
C THR A 287 -18.47 -3.92 11.56
N GLU A 288 -18.85 -3.62 12.77
CA GLU A 288 -18.97 -2.28 13.32
C GLU A 288 -17.72 -2.04 14.17
N TYR A 289 -17.07 -0.89 13.98
CA TYR A 289 -15.81 -0.55 14.62
C TYR A 289 -15.87 0.88 15.12
N GLU A 290 -15.80 1.08 16.43
CA GLU A 290 -15.84 2.37 17.08
C GLU A 290 -14.54 2.63 17.83
N VAL A 291 -13.95 3.82 17.66
CA VAL A 291 -12.77 4.25 18.42
C VAL A 291 -12.97 5.65 18.96
N THR A 292 -12.69 5.80 20.25
CA THR A 292 -12.55 7.12 20.88
C THR A 292 -11.12 7.29 21.37
N SER A 293 -10.48 8.35 20.94
CA SER A 293 -9.07 8.60 21.22
C SER A 293 -8.83 9.95 21.84
N ILE A 294 -7.86 10.02 22.73
CA ILE A 294 -7.26 11.25 23.21
C ILE A 294 -5.74 11.15 23.09
N PHE A 295 -5.09 12.24 22.73
CA PHE A 295 -3.65 12.25 22.59
C PHE A 295 -3.03 13.59 22.98
N ILE A 296 -1.79 13.52 23.42
CA ILE A 296 -0.97 14.67 23.79
C ILE A 296 0.44 14.45 23.27
N GLN A 297 1.04 15.53 22.77
CA GLN A 297 2.44 15.55 22.39
C GLN A 297 3.02 16.91 22.70
N ASP A 298 4.23 16.94 23.26
CA ASP A 298 5.00 18.15 23.47
C ASP A 298 6.37 18.04 22.78
N GLN A 299 6.68 18.98 21.93
CA GLN A 299 8.03 19.18 21.45
C GLN A 299 8.64 20.31 22.28
N ILE A 300 9.74 20.00 22.97
CA ILE A 300 10.43 20.88 23.89
C ILE A 300 11.79 21.24 23.30
N ASP A 301 11.98 22.49 22.95
CA ASP A 301 13.23 23.04 22.48
C ASP A 301 13.97 23.65 23.69
N PHE A 302 14.85 22.88 24.35
CA PHE A 302 15.65 23.35 25.50
C PHE A 302 16.70 24.38 25.09
N SER A 303 17.21 24.24 23.87
CA SER A 303 18.17 25.16 23.23
C SER A 303 18.19 24.85 21.71
N ASP A 304 18.95 25.64 20.95
CA ASP A 304 19.19 25.37 19.52
C ASP A 304 19.79 23.98 19.26
N SER A 305 20.49 23.43 20.27
CA SER A 305 21.21 22.16 20.15
C SER A 305 20.49 20.96 20.77
N LEU A 306 19.45 21.14 21.59
CA LEU A 306 18.79 20.02 22.28
C LEU A 306 17.28 20.17 22.23
N LYS A 307 16.61 19.17 21.64
CA LYS A 307 15.16 19.08 21.54
C LYS A 307 14.68 17.71 22.02
N LEU A 308 13.54 17.69 22.68
CA LEU A 308 12.84 16.48 23.14
C LEU A 308 11.42 16.51 22.57
N LEU A 309 11.01 15.40 22.01
CA LEU A 309 9.61 15.12 21.68
C LEU A 309 9.12 14.02 22.62
N ILE A 310 8.00 14.22 23.26
CA ILE A 310 7.34 13.22 24.10
C ILE A 310 5.83 13.27 23.86
N GLY A 311 5.19 12.12 23.79
CA GLY A 311 3.76 12.06 23.56
C GLY A 311 3.19 10.70 23.86
N GLY A 312 1.87 10.64 23.85
CA GLY A 312 1.11 9.40 23.98
C GLY A 312 -0.28 9.57 23.45
N ARG A 313 -0.85 8.46 22.99
CA ARG A 313 -2.24 8.34 22.54
C ARG A 313 -2.88 7.21 23.33
N TYR A 314 -4.08 7.47 23.82
CA TYR A 314 -4.95 6.47 24.41
C TYR A 314 -6.15 6.27 23.51
N ASP A 315 -6.42 5.01 23.18
CA ASP A 315 -7.53 4.57 22.35
C ASP A 315 -8.41 3.61 23.15
N ASP A 316 -9.69 3.94 23.26
CA ASP A 316 -10.75 3.03 23.68
C ASP A 316 -11.47 2.58 22.42
N TYR A 317 -11.38 1.29 22.07
CA TYR A 317 -12.04 0.79 20.88
C TYR A 317 -12.92 -0.43 21.13
N GLU A 318 -14.01 -0.50 20.41
CA GLU A 318 -14.92 -1.64 20.37
C GLU A 318 -15.05 -2.14 18.92
N ILE A 319 -14.99 -3.46 18.77
CA ILE A 319 -15.23 -4.13 17.50
C ILE A 319 -16.36 -5.14 17.72
N SER A 320 -17.41 -5.04 16.88
CA SER A 320 -18.52 -6.00 16.82
C SER A 320 -18.56 -6.66 15.44
N VAL A 321 -18.37 -7.96 15.39
CA VAL A 321 -18.40 -8.76 14.15
C VAL A 321 -19.60 -9.67 14.15
N THR A 322 -20.47 -9.55 13.16
CA THR A 322 -21.58 -10.46 12.90
C THR A 322 -21.19 -11.46 11.83
N ASP A 323 -21.21 -12.75 12.16
CA ASP A 323 -21.02 -13.83 11.18
C ASP A 323 -22.36 -14.16 10.52
N LEU A 324 -22.59 -13.63 9.33
CA LEU A 324 -23.81 -13.82 8.55
C LEU A 324 -23.87 -15.20 7.84
N LYS A 325 -22.76 -15.96 7.85
CA LYS A 325 -22.73 -17.33 7.30
C LYS A 325 -23.10 -18.37 8.33
N ALA A 326 -22.77 -18.17 9.59
CA ALA A 326 -23.07 -19.09 10.66
C ALA A 326 -24.56 -19.13 11.01
N SER A 327 -25.05 -20.30 11.42
CA SER A 327 -26.45 -20.46 11.88
C SER A 327 -26.71 -19.60 13.12
N GLY A 328 -27.79 -18.83 13.09
CA GLY A 328 -28.14 -17.92 14.18
C GLY A 328 -27.42 -16.58 14.14
N THR A 329 -26.62 -16.32 13.12
CA THR A 329 -25.88 -15.05 12.90
C THR A 329 -25.25 -14.51 14.19
N PRO A 330 -24.28 -15.23 14.79
CA PRO A 330 -23.67 -14.83 16.04
C PRO A 330 -22.92 -13.51 15.90
N VAL A 331 -22.97 -12.69 16.96
CA VAL A 331 -22.20 -11.45 17.09
C VAL A 331 -21.09 -11.67 18.10
N TYR A 332 -19.89 -11.23 17.74
CA TYR A 332 -18.71 -11.31 18.57
C TYR A 332 -18.20 -9.88 18.80
N THR A 333 -18.12 -9.48 20.05
CA THR A 333 -17.67 -8.13 20.44
C THR A 333 -16.38 -8.21 21.23
N LYS A 334 -15.46 -7.30 20.96
CA LYS A 334 -14.24 -7.12 21.74
C LYS A 334 -14.00 -5.64 21.98
N THR A 335 -13.68 -5.29 23.22
CA THR A 335 -13.22 -3.96 23.66
C THR A 335 -11.77 -4.04 24.11
N GLU A 336 -10.99 -3.05 23.78
CA GLU A 336 -9.59 -2.90 24.24
C GLU A 336 -9.26 -1.44 24.51
N ASP A 337 -8.50 -1.23 25.58
CA ASP A 337 -7.86 0.03 25.94
C ASP A 337 -6.40 -0.04 25.55
N LEU A 338 -5.95 0.83 24.65
CA LEU A 338 -4.59 0.82 24.12
C LEU A 338 -3.90 2.15 24.41
N PHE A 339 -2.63 2.08 24.79
CA PHE A 339 -1.82 3.25 25.01
C PHE A 339 -0.55 3.19 24.16
N SER A 340 -0.37 4.14 23.25
CA SER A 340 0.72 4.26 22.29
C SER A 340 1.66 5.39 22.71
N PRO A 341 2.74 5.11 23.45
CA PRO A 341 3.77 6.08 23.79
C PRO A 341 4.70 6.36 22.61
N ARG A 342 5.25 7.59 22.59
CA ARG A 342 6.34 7.95 21.70
C ARG A 342 7.30 8.93 22.36
N ALA A 343 8.58 8.82 22.04
CA ALA A 343 9.60 9.73 22.50
C ALA A 343 10.68 9.93 21.43
N GLY A 344 11.24 11.11 21.35
CA GLY A 344 12.33 11.44 20.44
C GLY A 344 13.28 12.45 21.08
N LEU A 345 14.59 12.18 21.01
CA LEU A 345 15.63 13.08 21.46
C LEU A 345 16.45 13.53 20.25
N ILE A 346 16.63 14.82 20.04
CA ILE A 346 17.43 15.38 18.96
C ILE A 346 18.55 16.20 19.58
N PHE A 347 19.77 15.88 19.24
CA PHE A 347 20.96 16.64 19.62
C PHE A 347 21.68 17.17 18.38
N LYS A 348 21.88 18.49 18.33
CA LYS A 348 22.60 19.18 17.27
C LYS A 348 23.98 19.63 17.80
N PRO A 349 25.03 18.82 17.62
CA PRO A 349 26.38 19.19 18.05
C PRO A 349 26.97 20.34 17.23
N GLN A 350 26.45 20.53 16.00
CA GLN A 350 26.79 21.62 15.07
C GLN A 350 25.52 22.04 14.32
N GLU A 351 25.51 23.24 13.76
CA GLU A 351 24.36 23.78 13.02
C GLU A 351 23.94 22.90 11.84
N ASN A 352 24.93 22.28 11.18
CA ASN A 352 24.72 21.42 10.01
C ASN A 352 24.57 19.94 10.35
N MET A 353 24.48 19.55 11.63
CA MET A 353 24.45 18.14 12.05
C MET A 353 23.43 17.91 13.15
N SER A 354 22.62 16.88 13.01
CA SER A 354 21.75 16.37 14.08
C SER A 354 21.90 14.87 14.27
N VAL A 355 21.93 14.44 15.53
CA VAL A 355 21.83 13.04 15.94
C VAL A 355 20.51 12.88 16.67
N TYR A 356 19.79 11.79 16.40
CA TYR A 356 18.51 11.56 17.03
C TYR A 356 18.37 10.12 17.53
N LEU A 357 17.52 9.96 18.53
CA LEU A 357 17.00 8.69 19.02
C LEU A 357 15.48 8.81 19.04
N SER A 358 14.78 7.84 18.48
CA SER A 358 13.33 7.76 18.53
C SER A 358 12.85 6.41 19.04
N TYR A 359 11.72 6.43 19.74
CA TYR A 359 10.98 5.26 20.20
C TYR A 359 9.49 5.49 19.94
N SER A 360 8.83 4.50 19.43
CA SER A 360 7.36 4.48 19.31
C SER A 360 6.84 3.06 19.51
N ASP A 361 5.72 2.97 20.22
CA ASP A 361 4.90 1.78 20.32
C ASP A 361 3.50 2.13 19.83
N THR A 362 2.99 1.37 18.86
CA THR A 362 1.73 1.63 18.18
C THR A 362 0.92 0.35 18.03
N PHE A 363 -0.39 0.50 18.02
CA PHE A 363 -1.32 -0.60 17.86
C PHE A 363 -2.11 -0.49 16.56
N SER A 364 -2.30 -1.64 15.89
CA SER A 364 -3.15 -1.76 14.72
C SER A 364 -4.30 -2.71 15.04
N PRO A 365 -5.54 -2.21 15.16
CA PRO A 365 -6.70 -3.05 15.38
C PRO A 365 -6.87 -4.07 14.25
N LYS A 366 -7.44 -5.24 14.59
CA LYS A 366 -7.75 -6.27 13.59
C LYS A 366 -8.73 -5.74 12.56
N ALA A 367 -8.58 -6.13 11.30
CA ALA A 367 -9.44 -5.68 10.20
C ALA A 367 -9.75 -6.79 9.20
N GLY A 368 -10.86 -6.65 8.47
CA GLY A 368 -11.20 -7.47 7.31
C GLY A 368 -11.41 -8.96 7.64
N GLU A 369 -10.74 -9.84 6.90
CA GLU A 369 -10.89 -11.29 7.03
C GLU A 369 -10.50 -11.87 8.40
N GLN A 370 -9.71 -11.16 9.18
CA GLN A 370 -9.28 -11.60 10.50
C GLN A 370 -10.48 -11.82 11.43
N TYR A 371 -11.57 -11.06 11.25
CA TYR A 371 -12.78 -11.17 12.06
C TYR A 371 -13.64 -12.40 11.78
N LYS A 372 -13.62 -12.93 10.56
CA LYS A 372 -14.41 -14.14 10.24
C LYS A 372 -14.07 -15.35 11.11
N LYS A 373 -12.96 -15.26 11.85
CA LYS A 373 -12.39 -16.30 12.70
C LYS A 373 -12.54 -16.00 14.20
N MET A 374 -13.26 -14.94 14.59
CA MET A 374 -13.72 -14.73 15.94
C MET A 374 -14.75 -15.85 16.27
N THR A 375 -14.27 -16.95 16.80
CA THR A 375 -15.12 -18.05 17.26
C THR A 375 -15.35 -17.94 18.75
N ASN A 376 -16.36 -18.63 19.29
CA ASN A 376 -16.64 -18.74 20.73
C ASN A 376 -15.54 -19.46 21.54
N ASP A 377 -14.36 -19.70 20.97
CA ASP A 377 -13.30 -20.37 21.67
C ASP A 377 -12.62 -19.38 22.63
N SER A 378 -12.81 -19.61 23.92
CA SER A 378 -12.17 -18.81 25.00
C SER A 378 -10.64 -18.86 24.97
N THR A 379 -10.05 -19.79 24.22
CA THR A 379 -8.60 -19.87 23.98
C THR A 379 -8.13 -18.83 22.97
N LEU A 380 -9.03 -18.26 22.17
CA LEU A 380 -8.75 -17.27 21.14
C LEU A 380 -8.80 -15.81 21.65
N GLY A 381 -9.23 -15.56 22.89
CA GLY A 381 -9.38 -14.21 23.44
C GLY A 381 -8.14 -13.33 23.28
N ARG A 382 -6.94 -13.89 23.36
CA ARG A 382 -5.66 -13.19 23.14
C ARG A 382 -5.29 -13.03 21.66
N VAL A 383 -5.81 -13.89 20.80
CA VAL A 383 -5.49 -13.94 19.38
C VAL A 383 -6.12 -12.79 18.60
N LEU A 384 -7.08 -12.12 19.22
CA LEU A 384 -7.81 -10.98 18.65
C LEU A 384 -7.35 -9.64 19.20
N ASP A 385 -6.33 -9.63 20.06
CA ASP A 385 -5.69 -8.40 20.49
C ASP A 385 -5.15 -7.65 19.28
N ALA A 386 -5.13 -6.32 19.35
CA ALA A 386 -4.55 -5.48 18.31
C ALA A 386 -3.12 -5.95 18.00
N ASP A 387 -2.69 -5.81 16.73
CA ASP A 387 -1.29 -6.00 16.41
C ASP A 387 -0.50 -4.84 17.00
N GLU A 388 0.58 -5.15 17.69
CA GLU A 388 1.48 -4.20 18.31
C GLU A 388 2.72 -4.03 17.42
N VAL A 389 3.19 -2.80 17.26
CA VAL A 389 4.42 -2.47 16.51
C VAL A 389 5.26 -1.54 17.35
N GLU A 390 6.37 -2.08 17.84
CA GLU A 390 7.40 -1.33 18.54
C GLU A 390 8.54 -1.00 17.58
N ASN A 391 9.02 0.25 17.61
CA ASN A 391 10.12 0.69 16.77
C ASN A 391 11.09 1.56 17.58
N MET A 392 12.38 1.23 17.51
CA MET A 392 13.47 2.04 18.02
C MET A 392 14.45 2.39 16.90
N GLU A 393 14.82 3.65 16.81
CA GLU A 393 15.71 4.13 15.76
C GLU A 393 16.72 5.13 16.31
N ILE A 394 17.97 5.01 15.89
CA ILE A 394 19.04 5.98 16.10
C ILE A 394 19.58 6.43 14.74
N GLY A 395 19.73 7.73 14.54
CA GLY A 395 20.22 8.23 13.26
C GLY A 395 20.97 9.55 13.36
N ILE A 396 21.60 9.87 12.25
CA ILE A 396 22.36 11.09 12.03
C ILE A 396 21.93 11.73 10.71
N LYS A 397 21.77 13.06 10.72
CA LYS A 397 21.52 13.89 9.52
C LYS A 397 22.57 14.96 9.45
N VAL A 398 23.22 15.09 8.31
CA VAL A 398 24.30 16.09 8.09
C VAL A 398 24.04 16.85 6.79
N ALA A 399 24.00 18.18 6.87
CA ALA A 399 24.11 19.02 5.69
C ALA A 399 25.58 19.13 5.30
N LEU A 400 25.96 18.52 4.18
CA LEU A 400 27.31 18.59 3.63
C LEU A 400 27.57 19.94 2.95
N SER A 401 26.51 20.53 2.41
CA SER A 401 26.44 21.92 1.93
C SER A 401 25.01 22.44 2.15
N ASP A 402 24.69 23.65 1.68
CA ASP A 402 23.35 24.22 1.78
C ASP A 402 22.29 23.38 1.05
N ASP A 403 22.68 22.67 -0.01
CA ASP A 403 21.79 21.91 -0.88
C ASP A 403 22.09 20.40 -0.92
N LEU A 404 23.04 19.86 -0.13
CA LEU A 404 23.41 18.46 -0.13
C LEU A 404 23.36 17.86 1.28
N PHE A 405 22.60 16.79 1.46
CA PHE A 405 22.33 16.16 2.75
C PHE A 405 22.67 14.67 2.71
N ILE A 406 23.22 14.18 3.82
CA ILE A 406 23.36 12.75 4.09
C ILE A 406 22.59 12.39 5.37
N THR A 407 21.86 11.28 5.32
CA THR A 407 21.18 10.69 6.46
C THR A 407 21.64 9.25 6.62
N ALA A 408 21.87 8.81 7.84
CA ALA A 408 22.08 7.40 8.16
C ALA A 408 21.29 7.05 9.41
N ALA A 409 20.65 5.89 9.43
CA ALA A 409 19.87 5.38 10.55
C ALA A 409 20.11 3.89 10.74
N TYR A 410 20.03 3.43 12.00
CA TYR A 410 19.83 2.04 12.37
C TYR A 410 18.49 1.94 13.09
N PHE A 411 17.71 0.95 12.75
CA PHE A 411 16.41 0.69 13.36
C PHE A 411 16.29 -0.76 13.81
N ASP A 412 15.44 -0.96 14.81
CA ASP A 412 14.99 -2.25 15.32
C ASP A 412 13.48 -2.17 15.49
N ALA A 413 12.76 -3.00 14.75
CA ALA A 413 11.31 -3.01 14.71
C ALA A 413 10.77 -4.40 15.05
N GLU A 414 9.93 -4.46 16.08
CA GLU A 414 9.21 -5.66 16.47
C GLU A 414 7.72 -5.50 16.19
N SER A 415 7.12 -6.49 15.55
CA SER A 415 5.68 -6.53 15.31
C SER A 415 5.10 -7.84 15.83
N THR A 416 4.13 -7.73 16.71
CA THR A 416 3.33 -8.85 17.20
C THR A 416 2.08 -9.00 16.34
N GLN A 417 2.01 -10.06 15.55
CA GLN A 417 0.92 -10.30 14.60
C GLN A 417 0.20 -11.61 14.88
N MET A 418 -1.11 -11.61 14.64
CA MET A 418 -1.88 -12.83 14.62
C MET A 418 -1.63 -13.62 13.34
N LYS A 419 -1.23 -14.88 13.46
CA LYS A 419 -1.17 -15.81 12.31
C LYS A 419 -1.98 -17.06 12.58
N SER A 420 -2.64 -17.56 11.52
CA SER A 420 -3.24 -18.88 11.55
C SER A 420 -2.15 -19.94 11.43
N ARG A 421 -2.22 -20.96 12.27
CA ARG A 421 -1.37 -22.15 12.20
C ARG A 421 -2.23 -23.37 12.02
N THR A 422 -2.00 -24.14 10.97
CA THR A 422 -2.65 -25.45 10.78
C THR A 422 -1.96 -26.47 11.69
N VAL A 423 -2.69 -27.00 12.64
CA VAL A 423 -2.22 -28.10 13.49
C VAL A 423 -2.99 -29.36 13.10
N ASN A 424 -2.25 -30.41 12.71
CA ASN A 424 -2.78 -31.73 12.38
C ASN A 424 -3.87 -31.79 11.28
N SER A 425 -3.77 -30.98 10.25
CA SER A 425 -4.60 -31.01 9.04
C SER A 425 -6.12 -30.79 9.24
N VAL A 426 -6.60 -30.53 10.44
CA VAL A 426 -8.03 -30.47 10.76
C VAL A 426 -8.44 -29.20 11.51
N ASP A 427 -7.57 -28.65 12.36
CA ASP A 427 -7.88 -27.48 13.16
C ASP A 427 -6.95 -26.30 12.83
N GLU A 428 -7.51 -25.19 12.35
CA GLU A 428 -6.80 -23.93 12.30
C GLU A 428 -6.67 -23.39 13.74
N GLN A 429 -5.44 -23.40 14.24
CA GLN A 429 -5.13 -22.71 15.49
C GLN A 429 -4.47 -21.37 15.16
N TYR A 430 -4.89 -20.34 15.87
CA TYR A 430 -4.31 -19.01 15.80
C TYR A 430 -3.31 -18.82 16.92
N GLY A 431 -2.22 -18.15 16.64
CA GLY A 431 -1.22 -17.80 17.62
C GLY A 431 -0.60 -16.46 17.29
N MET A 432 -0.15 -15.74 18.31
CA MET A 432 0.65 -14.54 18.13
C MET A 432 2.03 -14.95 17.62
N VAL A 433 2.52 -14.22 16.63
CA VAL A 433 3.88 -14.40 16.07
C VAL A 433 4.55 -13.04 16.12
N ASN A 434 5.67 -12.98 16.83
CA ASN A 434 6.53 -11.81 16.77
C ASN A 434 7.30 -11.83 15.46
N LYS A 435 7.33 -10.69 14.80
CA LYS A 435 8.18 -10.43 13.65
C LYS A 435 9.15 -9.33 14.05
N GLU A 436 10.44 -9.66 14.04
CA GLU A 436 11.54 -8.77 14.39
C GLU A 436 12.37 -8.54 13.13
N VAL A 437 12.61 -7.28 12.82
CA VAL A 437 13.39 -6.84 11.67
C VAL A 437 14.26 -5.68 12.13
N ASP A 438 15.55 -5.82 11.97
CA ASP A 438 16.49 -4.74 12.16
C ASP A 438 17.23 -4.41 10.86
N GLY A 439 17.84 -3.25 10.80
CA GLY A 439 18.52 -2.83 9.59
C GLY A 439 19.15 -1.45 9.70
N TYR A 440 19.80 -1.06 8.63
CA TYR A 440 20.32 0.30 8.49
C TYR A 440 19.97 0.89 7.13
N GLU A 441 19.83 2.19 7.13
CA GLU A 441 19.53 2.99 5.95
C GLU A 441 20.52 4.14 5.80
N ILE A 442 20.94 4.40 4.57
CA ILE A 442 21.80 5.53 4.23
C ILE A 442 21.21 6.23 3.01
N GLU A 443 21.01 7.53 3.12
CA GLU A 443 20.53 8.38 2.03
C GLU A 443 21.48 9.54 1.80
N LEU A 444 21.77 9.84 0.52
CA LEU A 444 22.45 11.06 0.07
C LEU A 444 21.54 11.74 -0.94
N SER A 445 21.15 12.98 -0.70
CA SER A 445 20.26 13.71 -1.61
C SER A 445 20.61 15.19 -1.69
N GLY A 446 20.51 15.74 -2.91
CA GLY A 446 20.69 17.15 -3.18
C GLY A 446 21.65 17.46 -4.34
N LYS A 447 22.12 18.71 -4.38
CA LYS A 447 22.99 19.21 -5.44
C LYS A 447 24.45 18.90 -5.19
N ILE A 448 25.05 18.16 -6.12
CA ILE A 448 26.51 17.93 -6.18
C ILE A 448 27.21 19.13 -6.82
N SER A 449 26.53 19.77 -7.80
CA SER A 449 26.97 21.01 -8.46
C SER A 449 25.74 21.78 -8.97
N ASP A 450 25.95 22.98 -9.52
CA ASP A 450 24.88 23.77 -10.14
C ASP A 450 24.09 23.03 -11.23
N GLN A 451 24.71 22.01 -11.83
CA GLN A 451 24.14 21.24 -12.95
C GLN A 451 23.76 19.82 -12.56
N LEU A 452 24.17 19.29 -11.40
CA LEU A 452 23.98 17.89 -11.04
C LEU A 452 23.26 17.76 -9.71
N ASP A 453 22.03 17.24 -9.76
CA ASP A 453 21.29 16.76 -8.62
C ASP A 453 21.44 15.24 -8.50
N LEU A 454 21.63 14.73 -7.29
CA LEU A 454 21.73 13.32 -6.97
C LEU A 454 20.79 12.95 -5.83
N SER A 455 20.07 11.83 -6.00
CA SER A 455 19.36 11.15 -4.92
C SER A 455 19.83 9.70 -4.92
N MET A 456 20.31 9.20 -3.79
CA MET A 456 20.81 7.84 -3.63
C MET A 456 20.39 7.31 -2.26
N SER A 457 19.88 6.09 -2.22
CA SER A 457 19.56 5.41 -0.96
C SER A 457 20.02 3.96 -1.01
N TYR A 458 20.45 3.47 0.13
CA TYR A 458 20.76 2.08 0.39
C TYR A 458 20.11 1.68 1.71
N ALA A 459 19.43 0.54 1.72
CA ALA A 459 18.90 -0.08 2.93
C ALA A 459 19.25 -1.56 2.95
N ASP A 460 19.57 -2.05 4.13
CA ASP A 460 19.87 -3.45 4.44
C ASP A 460 18.96 -3.89 5.57
N PHE A 461 18.33 -5.05 5.43
CA PHE A 461 17.33 -5.54 6.37
C PHE A 461 17.64 -6.97 6.77
N GLU A 462 17.58 -7.27 8.05
CA GLU A 462 17.71 -8.62 8.57
C GLU A 462 16.49 -9.01 9.42
N GLY A 463 15.82 -10.08 9.05
CA GLY A 463 14.79 -10.68 9.89
C GLY A 463 15.41 -11.74 10.79
N ALA A 464 15.00 -11.85 12.04
CA ALA A 464 15.57 -12.76 13.04
C ALA A 464 15.57 -14.25 12.61
N ASN A 465 14.77 -14.63 11.62
CA ASN A 465 14.78 -15.97 11.00
C ASN A 465 14.06 -15.97 9.64
N ALA A 466 14.18 -17.07 8.88
CA ALA A 466 13.57 -17.21 7.54
C ALA A 466 12.06 -16.91 7.47
N ALA A 467 11.31 -17.19 8.54
CA ALA A 467 9.87 -16.88 8.58
C ALA A 467 9.59 -15.38 8.75
N GLN A 468 10.53 -14.65 9.36
CA GLN A 468 10.45 -13.21 9.57
C GLN A 468 11.02 -12.42 8.40
N SER A 469 11.98 -12.98 7.65
CA SER A 469 12.55 -12.40 6.42
C SER A 469 11.67 -12.55 5.18
N ARG A 470 10.48 -13.14 5.30
CA ARG A 470 9.57 -13.30 4.18
C ARG A 470 9.18 -11.94 3.58
N GLU A 471 9.33 -11.81 2.27
CA GLU A 471 9.04 -10.60 1.49
C GLU A 471 9.95 -9.39 1.82
N ILE A 472 11.03 -9.62 2.56
CA ILE A 472 12.05 -8.62 2.85
C ILE A 472 13.26 -8.95 1.98
N PRO A 473 13.71 -8.05 1.10
CA PRO A 473 14.95 -8.26 0.34
C PRO A 473 16.16 -8.09 1.26
N ASP A 474 17.25 -8.79 0.97
CA ASP A 474 18.49 -8.66 1.72
C ASP A 474 19.01 -7.21 1.71
N TYR A 475 18.83 -6.52 0.59
CA TYR A 475 19.11 -5.08 0.48
C TYR A 475 18.25 -4.43 -0.59
N THR A 476 18.12 -3.11 -0.51
CA THR A 476 17.64 -2.26 -1.60
C THR A 476 18.63 -1.14 -1.86
N PHE A 477 18.89 -0.84 -3.14
CA PHE A 477 19.69 0.29 -3.57
C PHE A 477 18.96 1.03 -4.67
N THR A 478 18.84 2.35 -4.53
CA THR A 478 18.34 3.23 -5.58
C THR A 478 19.27 4.42 -5.76
N ALA A 479 19.50 4.82 -6.99
CA ALA A 479 20.20 6.06 -7.31
C ALA A 479 19.54 6.73 -8.51
N PHE A 480 19.38 8.04 -8.44
CA PHE A 480 18.93 8.85 -9.55
C PHE A 480 19.78 10.11 -9.64
N ALA A 481 20.37 10.33 -10.80
CA ALA A 481 21.15 11.52 -11.11
C ALA A 481 20.44 12.34 -12.20
N ASN A 482 20.24 13.62 -11.97
CA ASN A 482 19.67 14.56 -12.93
C ASN A 482 20.74 15.60 -13.29
N TYR A 483 21.12 15.65 -14.57
CA TYR A 483 22.12 16.56 -15.09
C TYR A 483 21.50 17.59 -16.02
N GLN A 484 21.55 18.85 -15.62
CA GLN A 484 21.10 19.98 -16.42
C GLN A 484 22.18 20.34 -17.45
N VAL A 485 21.94 20.00 -18.72
CA VAL A 485 22.90 20.24 -19.82
C VAL A 485 22.98 21.70 -20.19
N ASN A 486 21.82 22.39 -20.19
CA ASN A 486 21.66 23.82 -20.37
C ASN A 486 20.31 24.27 -19.80
N ASP A 487 19.94 25.54 -19.92
CA ASP A 487 18.74 26.12 -19.31
C ASP A 487 17.43 25.39 -19.72
N ASP A 488 17.39 24.82 -20.93
CA ASP A 488 16.19 24.18 -21.48
C ASP A 488 16.23 22.65 -21.46
N PHE A 489 17.43 22.03 -21.33
CA PHE A 489 17.57 20.59 -21.51
C PHE A 489 18.30 19.92 -20.36
N GLY A 490 17.70 18.88 -19.81
CA GLY A 490 18.25 18.02 -18.78
C GLY A 490 18.14 16.54 -19.15
N ILE A 491 19.01 15.72 -18.57
CA ILE A 491 19.02 14.25 -18.70
C ILE A 491 19.05 13.62 -17.32
N GLY A 492 18.33 12.51 -17.15
CA GLY A 492 18.29 11.71 -15.94
C GLY A 492 18.83 10.31 -16.15
N PHE A 493 19.46 9.76 -15.12
CA PHE A 493 19.93 8.38 -15.11
C PHE A 493 19.55 7.75 -13.76
N GLY A 494 18.84 6.62 -13.79
CA GLY A 494 18.36 5.88 -12.65
C GLY A 494 18.91 4.46 -12.58
N VAL A 495 19.15 3.97 -11.36
CA VAL A 495 19.48 2.58 -11.08
C VAL A 495 18.64 2.14 -9.89
N THR A 496 17.99 0.99 -9.99
CA THR A 496 17.32 0.30 -8.89
C THR A 496 17.88 -1.12 -8.80
N SER A 497 18.40 -1.50 -7.64
CA SER A 497 18.88 -2.85 -7.36
C SER A 497 18.23 -3.38 -6.10
N GLN A 498 17.82 -4.65 -6.12
CA GLN A 498 17.23 -5.34 -4.98
C GLN A 498 17.92 -6.68 -4.81
N GLY A 499 18.25 -7.03 -3.57
CA GLY A 499 18.79 -8.33 -3.18
C GLY A 499 17.74 -9.43 -3.29
N ASP A 500 18.17 -10.67 -3.04
CA ASP A 500 17.26 -11.82 -2.97
C ASP A 500 16.21 -11.59 -1.88
N SER A 501 15.00 -12.11 -2.10
CA SER A 501 13.96 -12.09 -1.06
C SER A 501 13.22 -13.42 -0.97
N GLN A 502 12.82 -13.81 0.25
CA GLN A 502 12.13 -15.07 0.47
C GLN A 502 10.64 -14.95 0.16
N ILE A 503 10.09 -15.93 -0.56
CA ILE A 503 8.64 -16.02 -0.82
C ILE A 503 7.92 -16.76 0.31
N GLY A 504 8.57 -17.77 0.89
CA GLY A 504 7.99 -18.66 1.90
C GLY A 504 8.57 -18.43 3.30
N THR A 505 8.23 -19.33 4.23
CA THR A 505 8.75 -19.36 5.61
C THR A 505 10.03 -20.18 5.75
N SER A 506 10.63 -20.59 4.65
CA SER A 506 11.91 -21.32 4.57
C SER A 506 12.79 -20.63 3.52
N ALA A 507 14.09 -20.92 3.52
CA ALA A 507 15.04 -20.32 2.59
C ALA A 507 14.73 -20.55 1.09
N THR A 508 13.85 -21.46 0.79
CA THR A 508 13.29 -21.71 -0.54
C THR A 508 11.76 -21.82 -0.42
N PRO A 509 10.94 -21.24 -1.31
CA PRO A 509 11.30 -20.51 -2.53
C PRO A 509 11.74 -19.06 -2.27
N TYR A 510 12.42 -18.44 -3.23
CA TYR A 510 12.90 -17.07 -3.19
C TYR A 510 12.83 -16.35 -4.55
N LEU A 511 12.81 -15.02 -4.51
CA LEU A 511 12.95 -14.16 -5.67
C LEU A 511 14.43 -13.79 -5.84
N PRO A 512 15.02 -13.99 -7.04
CA PRO A 512 16.39 -13.62 -7.30
C PRO A 512 16.59 -12.10 -7.30
N SER A 513 17.79 -11.67 -6.95
CA SER A 513 18.22 -10.28 -7.05
C SER A 513 18.18 -9.76 -8.48
N TYR A 514 17.99 -8.45 -8.63
CA TYR A 514 18.00 -7.80 -9.94
C TYR A 514 18.57 -6.38 -9.88
N THR A 515 18.92 -5.86 -11.07
CA THR A 515 19.31 -4.45 -11.24
C THR A 515 18.67 -3.89 -12.50
N ARG A 516 17.82 -2.87 -12.33
CA ARG A 516 17.15 -2.13 -13.39
C ARG A 516 17.82 -0.78 -13.61
N VAL A 517 17.96 -0.39 -14.87
CA VAL A 517 18.52 0.89 -15.29
C VAL A 517 17.47 1.68 -16.05
N ASP A 518 17.31 2.96 -15.70
CA ASP A 518 16.34 3.87 -16.28
C ASP A 518 17.05 5.13 -16.79
N VAL A 519 16.51 5.75 -17.84
CA VAL A 519 17.00 7.04 -18.36
C VAL A 519 15.84 7.99 -18.60
N ALA A 520 16.10 9.29 -18.45
CA ALA A 520 15.12 10.34 -18.69
C ALA A 520 15.73 11.50 -19.46
N ALA A 521 14.89 12.24 -20.18
CA ALA A 521 15.25 13.50 -20.80
C ALA A 521 14.12 14.51 -20.57
N TYR A 522 14.50 15.75 -20.26
CA TYR A 522 13.58 16.84 -19.99
C TYR A 522 13.90 17.98 -20.93
N TYR A 523 12.89 18.54 -21.58
CA TYR A 523 13.04 19.66 -22.47
C TYR A 523 11.96 20.72 -22.25
N ASN A 524 12.37 21.91 -21.87
CA ASN A 524 11.51 23.07 -21.72
C ASN A 524 11.36 23.75 -23.10
N LEU A 525 10.23 23.52 -23.77
CA LEU A 525 9.89 24.18 -25.04
C LEU A 525 9.59 25.66 -24.87
N ALA A 526 9.09 26.04 -23.69
CA ALA A 526 8.81 27.39 -23.25
C ALA A 526 8.80 27.41 -21.72
N ASP A 527 8.76 28.58 -21.10
CA ASP A 527 8.72 28.75 -19.64
C ASP A 527 7.55 28.00 -18.98
N ASP A 528 6.48 27.76 -19.73
CA ASP A 528 5.25 27.14 -19.29
C ASP A 528 4.99 25.74 -19.89
N LEU A 529 5.90 25.21 -20.72
CA LEU A 529 5.70 23.98 -21.49
C LEU A 529 6.92 23.05 -21.45
N THR A 530 6.78 21.92 -20.77
CA THR A 530 7.84 20.90 -20.66
C THR A 530 7.42 19.61 -21.36
N ILE A 531 8.36 18.99 -22.09
CA ILE A 531 8.28 17.61 -22.57
C ILE A 531 9.24 16.78 -21.73
N GLN A 532 8.78 15.60 -21.31
CA GLN A 532 9.59 14.60 -20.63
C GLN A 532 9.50 13.28 -21.39
N ALA A 533 10.63 12.63 -21.60
CA ALA A 533 10.73 11.29 -22.13
C ALA A 533 11.51 10.41 -21.14
N ASN A 534 10.97 9.22 -20.85
CA ASN A 534 11.61 8.22 -19.99
C ASN A 534 11.76 6.92 -20.78
N ILE A 535 12.84 6.19 -20.52
CA ILE A 535 12.97 4.78 -20.87
C ILE A 535 13.24 4.05 -19.57
N GLU A 536 12.31 3.25 -19.16
CA GLU A 536 12.38 2.40 -17.97
C GLU A 536 12.87 1.01 -18.39
N ASN A 537 13.64 0.36 -17.51
CA ASN A 537 14.27 -0.92 -17.79
C ASN A 537 15.03 -0.93 -19.12
N LEU A 538 15.98 0.01 -19.28
CA LEU A 538 16.75 0.22 -20.51
C LEU A 538 17.49 -1.04 -20.99
N THR A 539 17.85 -1.94 -20.08
CA THR A 539 18.56 -3.19 -20.35
C THR A 539 17.65 -4.35 -20.68
N ASP A 540 16.31 -4.14 -20.59
CA ASP A 540 15.28 -5.16 -20.77
C ASP A 540 15.50 -6.40 -19.88
N GLU A 541 15.84 -6.14 -18.61
CA GLU A 541 16.08 -7.17 -17.60
C GLU A 541 14.77 -7.86 -17.23
N THR A 542 14.76 -9.19 -17.22
CA THR A 542 13.64 -9.96 -16.66
C THR A 542 13.83 -10.06 -15.14
N TYR A 543 12.89 -9.51 -14.37
CA TYR A 543 13.00 -9.46 -12.90
C TYR A 543 11.66 -9.71 -12.21
N PHE A 544 11.73 -10.04 -10.92
CA PHE A 544 10.57 -10.40 -10.11
C PHE A 544 10.56 -9.55 -8.82
N PRO A 545 9.90 -8.40 -8.82
CA PRO A 545 10.03 -7.42 -7.73
C PRO A 545 9.34 -7.85 -6.43
N HIS A 546 8.32 -8.71 -6.49
CA HIS A 546 7.59 -9.19 -5.32
C HIS A 546 6.81 -10.48 -5.65
N SER A 547 6.34 -11.17 -4.60
CA SER A 547 5.46 -12.33 -4.73
C SER A 547 4.47 -12.36 -3.58
N HIS A 548 3.19 -12.61 -3.88
CA HIS A 548 2.18 -12.81 -2.84
C HIS A 548 2.36 -14.16 -2.11
N SER A 549 2.72 -15.21 -2.84
CA SER A 549 3.01 -16.55 -2.31
C SER A 549 3.80 -17.37 -3.34
N THR A 550 4.16 -18.61 -2.96
CA THR A 550 4.68 -19.60 -3.92
C THR A 550 3.74 -19.70 -5.13
N HIS A 551 4.26 -19.70 -6.32
CA HIS A 551 3.53 -19.70 -7.60
C HIS A 551 2.78 -18.41 -7.96
N GLN A 552 3.10 -17.27 -7.30
CA GLN A 552 2.51 -15.97 -7.58
C GLN A 552 3.59 -14.88 -7.63
N ALA A 553 4.70 -15.15 -8.31
CA ALA A 553 5.78 -14.17 -8.50
C ALA A 553 5.40 -13.17 -9.59
N SER A 554 5.33 -11.89 -9.25
CA SER A 554 5.04 -10.82 -10.20
C SER A 554 6.19 -10.64 -11.16
N VAL A 555 5.90 -10.55 -12.46
CA VAL A 555 6.89 -10.26 -13.50
C VAL A 555 7.06 -8.74 -13.59
N GLY A 556 8.30 -8.29 -13.47
CA GLY A 556 8.67 -6.88 -13.64
C GLY A 556 8.40 -6.39 -15.05
N GLU A 557 8.22 -5.09 -15.20
CA GLU A 557 7.90 -4.49 -16.49
C GLU A 557 9.10 -4.55 -17.44
N GLU A 558 8.88 -5.00 -18.68
CA GLU A 558 9.85 -4.97 -19.77
C GLU A 558 10.24 -3.53 -20.12
N MET A 559 11.22 -3.37 -21.02
CA MET A 559 11.66 -2.03 -21.45
C MET A 559 10.45 -1.22 -21.97
N ASN A 560 10.22 -0.07 -21.34
CA ASN A 560 9.10 0.82 -21.61
C ASN A 560 9.59 2.23 -21.94
N ALA A 561 9.14 2.81 -23.04
CA ALA A 561 9.37 4.21 -23.32
C ALA A 561 8.07 5.00 -23.11
N ARG A 562 8.15 6.08 -22.33
CA ARG A 562 7.04 6.97 -22.02
C ARG A 562 7.38 8.41 -22.40
N VAL A 563 6.43 9.11 -23.00
CA VAL A 563 6.51 10.55 -23.27
C VAL A 563 5.34 11.27 -22.61
N SER A 564 5.61 12.39 -21.96
CA SER A 564 4.60 13.28 -21.41
C SER A 564 4.85 14.74 -21.78
N ILE A 565 3.76 15.49 -21.88
CA ILE A 565 3.76 16.93 -22.10
C ILE A 565 3.01 17.56 -20.96
N ARG A 566 3.62 18.55 -20.29
CA ARG A 566 3.01 19.32 -19.21
C ARG A 566 3.04 20.81 -19.55
N ARG A 567 1.89 21.46 -19.34
CA ARG A 567 1.78 22.91 -19.40
C ARG A 567 1.30 23.49 -18.06
N THR A 568 1.88 24.61 -17.67
CA THR A 568 1.46 25.43 -16.51
C THR A 568 0.98 26.79 -17.00
N PHE A 569 0.11 27.49 -16.27
CA PHE A 569 -0.40 28.82 -16.63
C PHE A 569 -0.95 29.58 -15.41
#